data_e3b6514b724a9a4d680a4999f60c8540
#
_entry.id   e3b6514b724a9a4d680a4999f60c8540
#
_cell.length_a   1.000
_cell.length_b   1.000
_cell.length_c   1.000
_cell.angle_alpha   90.00
_cell.angle_beta   90.00
_cell.angle_gamma   90.00
#
_symmetry.space_group_name_H-M   'P 1'
#
loop_
_entity.id
_entity.type
_entity.pdbx_description
1 polymer ?
#
loop_
_entity_poly.entity_id
_entity_poly.type
_entity_poly.pdbx_seq_one_letter_code
_entity_poly.pdbx_strand_id
1 'polypeptide(L)'
;MTYRLWWTVGYVCTSEKEFLAAKHRLLPAAYESLDDALRRAHQVGQAGGVAWLIEGDDKTRLGREAIAKTIAKRGSDLAIVSAAR
;
A
#
# COMPACT_ATOMS: atom_id res chain seq x y z
N MET A 1 -6.72 16.22 -2.67
CA MET A 1 -6.66 15.21 -1.61
C MET A 1 -5.48 14.30 -1.85
N THR A 2 -4.74 13.94 -0.81
CA THR A 2 -3.53 13.16 -0.94
C THR A 2 -3.64 11.88 -0.13
N TYR A 3 -3.16 10.78 -0.71
CA TYR A 3 -3.06 9.49 -0.04
C TYR A 3 -1.59 9.12 0.06
N ARG A 4 -1.14 8.74 1.25
CA ARG A 4 0.25 8.38 1.51
C ARG A 4 0.35 6.89 1.74
N LEU A 5 1.28 6.26 1.03
CA LEU A 5 1.54 4.84 1.15
C LEU A 5 2.93 4.63 1.75
N TRP A 6 2.97 3.90 2.86
CA TRP A 6 4.24 3.42 3.43
C TRP A 6 4.45 1.98 3.01
N TRP A 7 5.59 1.70 2.41
CA TRP A 7 5.94 0.35 2.03
C TRP A 7 7.45 0.14 2.19
N THR A 8 7.86 -1.11 2.34
CA THR A 8 9.27 -1.49 2.45
C THR A 8 9.51 -2.73 1.62
N VAL A 9 10.80 -2.99 1.30
CA VAL A 9 11.18 -4.31 0.82
C VAL A 9 11.05 -5.31 1.97
N GLY A 10 10.83 -6.60 1.64
CA GLY A 10 10.42 -7.58 2.63
C GLY A 10 11.38 -7.82 3.78
N TYR A 11 12.67 -7.53 3.59
CA TYR A 11 13.65 -7.76 4.65
C TYR A 11 13.91 -6.55 5.54
N VAL A 12 13.39 -5.39 5.21
CA VAL A 12 13.62 -4.17 6.01
C VAL A 12 12.77 -4.19 7.28
N CYS A 13 11.51 -4.56 7.15
CA CYS A 13 10.60 -4.74 8.28
C CYS A 13 9.90 -6.08 8.11
N THR A 14 9.94 -6.91 9.15
CA THR A 14 9.34 -8.24 9.09
C THR A 14 8.00 -8.32 9.81
N SER A 15 7.63 -7.27 10.53
CA SER A 15 6.36 -7.22 11.24
C SER A 15 5.82 -5.80 11.29
N GLU A 16 4.52 -5.68 11.52
CA GLU A 16 3.87 -4.39 11.68
C GLU A 16 4.47 -3.61 12.85
N LYS A 17 4.86 -4.29 13.91
CA LYS A 17 5.49 -3.67 15.07
C LYS A 17 6.80 -2.98 14.66
N GLU A 18 7.62 -3.66 13.87
CA GLU A 18 8.87 -3.09 13.38
C GLU A 18 8.60 -1.89 12.48
N PHE A 19 7.60 -2.00 11.61
CA PHE A 19 7.22 -0.89 10.75
C PHE A 19 6.80 0.33 11.58
N LEU A 20 5.92 0.15 12.56
CA LEU A 20 5.43 1.25 13.39
C LEU A 20 6.58 1.92 14.14
N ALA A 21 7.56 1.15 14.59
CA ALA A 21 8.74 1.70 15.26
C ALA A 21 9.61 2.53 14.31
N ALA A 22 9.64 2.17 13.03
CA ALA A 22 10.45 2.84 12.02
C ALA A 22 9.69 3.90 11.22
N LYS A 23 8.37 3.98 11.35
CA LYS A 23 7.51 4.81 10.51
C LYS A 23 7.99 6.26 10.41
N HIS A 24 8.41 6.83 11.52
CA HIS A 24 8.85 8.24 11.54
C HIS A 24 10.13 8.50 10.75
N ARG A 25 10.87 7.45 10.41
CA ARG A 25 12.09 7.55 9.60
C ARG A 25 11.85 7.18 8.13
N LEU A 26 10.66 6.71 7.80
CA LEU A 26 10.31 6.31 6.46
C LEU A 26 9.52 7.42 5.77
N LEU A 27 9.80 7.63 4.49
CA LEU A 27 9.08 8.61 3.70
C LEU A 27 8.00 7.91 2.89
N PRO A 28 6.73 8.33 3.05
CA PRO A 28 5.66 7.73 2.25
C PRO A 28 5.66 8.24 0.83
N ALA A 29 5.14 7.43 -0.08
CA ALA A 29 4.85 7.87 -1.44
C ALA A 29 3.46 8.51 -1.45
N ALA A 30 3.30 9.62 -2.15
CA ALA A 30 2.04 10.35 -2.22
C ALA A 30 1.32 10.08 -3.53
N TYR A 31 0.01 9.91 -3.45
CA TYR A 31 -0.85 9.65 -4.61
C TYR A 31 -2.09 10.52 -4.53
N GLU A 32 -2.65 10.84 -5.69
CA GLU A 32 -3.84 11.69 -5.77
C GLU A 32 -5.13 10.94 -5.46
N SER A 33 -5.14 9.62 -5.60
CA SER A 33 -6.32 8.82 -5.33
C SER A 33 -5.97 7.56 -4.55
N LEU A 34 -6.96 7.03 -3.85
CA LEU A 34 -6.81 5.76 -3.15
C LEU A 34 -6.52 4.63 -4.12
N ASP A 35 -7.15 4.64 -5.30
CA ASP A 35 -6.92 3.61 -6.30
C ASP A 35 -5.46 3.57 -6.77
N ASP A 36 -4.84 4.74 -6.94
CA ASP A 36 -3.43 4.80 -7.31
C ASP A 36 -2.54 4.23 -6.21
N ALA A 37 -2.83 4.59 -4.97
CA ALA A 37 -2.09 4.05 -3.83
C ALA A 37 -2.25 2.53 -3.73
N LEU A 38 -3.45 2.01 -3.95
CA LEU A 38 -3.71 0.56 -3.92
C LEU A 38 -3.01 -0.17 -5.06
N ARG A 39 -2.98 0.41 -6.25
CA ARG A 39 -2.24 -0.17 -7.37
C ARG A 39 -0.76 -0.29 -7.04
N ARG A 40 -0.20 0.75 -6.46
CA ARG A 40 1.21 0.70 -6.08
C ARG A 40 1.44 -0.34 -4.99
N ALA A 41 0.55 -0.41 -4.01
CA ALA A 41 0.63 -1.42 -2.95
C ALA A 41 0.60 -2.84 -3.53
N HIS A 42 -0.25 -3.07 -4.53
CA HIS A 42 -0.31 -4.35 -5.23
C HIS A 42 1.01 -4.67 -5.94
N GLN A 43 1.56 -3.69 -6.66
CA GLN A 43 2.85 -3.85 -7.35
C GLN A 43 3.98 -4.15 -6.38
N VAL A 44 3.99 -3.45 -5.24
CA VAL A 44 4.98 -3.68 -4.19
C VAL A 44 4.92 -5.12 -3.69
N GLY A 45 3.71 -5.62 -3.43
CA GLY A 45 3.53 -7.01 -3.01
C GLY A 45 4.01 -8.00 -4.03
N GLN A 46 3.75 -7.76 -5.32
CA GLN A 46 4.21 -8.64 -6.39
C GLN A 46 5.72 -8.64 -6.54
N ALA A 47 6.36 -7.56 -6.19
CA ALA A 47 7.82 -7.45 -6.24
C ALA A 47 8.53 -7.96 -4.98
N GLY A 48 7.79 -8.55 -4.05
CA GLY A 48 8.34 -9.10 -2.82
C GLY A 48 8.42 -8.12 -1.67
N GLY A 49 7.85 -6.93 -1.82
CA GLY A 49 7.79 -5.94 -0.76
C GLY A 49 6.51 -6.06 0.07
N VAL A 50 6.37 -5.17 1.04
CA VAL A 50 5.20 -5.14 1.92
C VAL A 50 4.65 -3.72 1.97
N ALA A 51 3.36 -3.58 1.67
CA ALA A 51 2.65 -2.32 1.87
C ALA A 51 2.08 -2.32 3.28
N TRP A 52 2.53 -1.39 4.10
CA TRP A 52 2.21 -1.38 5.53
C TRP A 52 1.02 -0.52 5.89
N LEU A 53 0.89 0.64 5.25
CA LEU A 53 -0.12 1.61 5.67
C LEU A 53 -0.43 2.58 4.54
N ILE A 54 -1.73 2.87 4.36
CA ILE A 54 -2.18 3.96 3.50
C ILE A 54 -2.97 4.93 4.39
N GLU A 55 -2.62 6.20 4.35
CA GLU A 55 -3.35 7.25 5.05
C GLU A 55 -3.76 8.34 4.07
N GLY A 56 -5.02 8.76 4.14
CA GLY A 56 -5.54 9.82 3.29
C GLY A 56 -5.90 11.06 4.09
N ASP A 57 -5.94 12.20 3.41
CA ASP A 57 -6.36 13.46 4.02
C ASP A 57 -7.82 13.43 4.48
N ASP A 58 -8.62 12.51 3.95
CA ASP A 58 -10.01 12.29 4.33
C ASP A 58 -10.17 11.36 5.53
N LYS A 59 -9.10 11.15 6.29
CA LYS A 59 -9.04 10.25 7.45
C LYS A 59 -9.06 8.76 7.08
N THR A 60 -8.90 8.43 5.81
CA THR A 60 -8.73 7.05 5.38
C THR A 60 -7.46 6.50 6.03
N ARG A 61 -7.57 5.31 6.62
CA ARG A 61 -6.43 4.61 7.19
C ARG A 61 -6.58 3.11 6.96
N LEU A 62 -5.68 2.57 6.17
CA LEU A 62 -5.68 1.14 5.85
C LEU A 62 -4.35 0.55 6.30
N GLY A 63 -4.39 -0.33 7.29
CA GLY A 63 -3.23 -1.10 7.71
C GLY A 63 -2.95 -2.22 6.72
N ARG A 64 -1.91 -3.01 6.97
CA ARG A 64 -1.48 -4.07 6.07
C ARG A 64 -2.63 -5.02 5.69
N GLU A 65 -3.38 -5.51 6.69
CA GLU A 65 -4.48 -6.44 6.41
C GLU A 65 -5.60 -5.79 5.63
N ALA A 66 -5.93 -4.55 5.96
CA ALA A 66 -6.99 -3.82 5.26
C ALA A 66 -6.57 -3.55 3.81
N ILE A 67 -5.31 -3.24 3.57
CA ILE A 67 -4.77 -3.08 2.22
C ILE A 67 -4.93 -4.38 1.44
N ALA A 68 -4.51 -5.50 2.04
CA ALA A 68 -4.59 -6.80 1.39
C ALA A 68 -6.04 -7.18 1.06
N LYS A 69 -6.95 -6.95 1.98
CA LYS A 69 -8.38 -7.22 1.76
C LYS A 69 -8.96 -6.34 0.66
N THR A 70 -8.59 -5.07 0.66
CA THR A 70 -9.08 -4.13 -0.34
C THR A 70 -8.55 -4.49 -1.73
N ILE A 71 -7.28 -4.86 -1.82
CA ILE A 71 -6.68 -5.32 -3.07
C ILE A 71 -7.36 -6.60 -3.55
N ALA A 72 -7.63 -7.53 -2.65
CA ALA A 72 -8.32 -8.77 -3.01
C ALA A 72 -9.72 -8.50 -3.56
N LYS A 73 -10.44 -7.55 -2.95
CA LYS A 73 -11.76 -7.12 -3.44
C LYS A 73 -11.70 -6.47 -4.81
N ARG A 74 -10.65 -5.68 -5.05
CA ARG A 74 -10.47 -4.93 -6.29
C ARG A 74 -9.51 -5.62 -7.25
N GLY A 75 -9.08 -6.83 -6.91
CA GLY A 75 -8.06 -7.54 -7.68
C GLY A 75 -8.41 -7.68 -9.14
N SER A 76 -9.68 -7.98 -9.43
CA SER A 76 -10.16 -8.10 -10.81
C SER A 76 -9.97 -6.79 -11.58
N ASP A 77 -10.33 -5.67 -10.97
CA ASP A 77 -10.21 -4.37 -11.64
C ASP A 77 -8.76 -4.00 -11.85
N LEU A 78 -7.91 -4.23 -10.85
CA LEU A 78 -6.48 -3.95 -10.96
C LEU A 78 -5.81 -4.87 -11.98
N ALA A 79 -6.21 -6.13 -12.01
CA ALA A 79 -5.69 -7.10 -12.97
C ALA A 79 -6.17 -6.80 -14.39
N ILE A 80 -7.41 -6.34 -14.56
CA ILE A 80 -7.95 -5.97 -15.86
C ILE A 80 -7.12 -4.85 -16.49
N VAL A 81 -6.71 -3.88 -15.69
CA VAL A 81 -5.86 -2.81 -16.18
C VAL A 81 -4.56 -3.38 -16.77
N SER A 82 -4.02 -4.41 -16.14
CA SER A 82 -2.83 -5.09 -16.65
C SER A 82 -3.14 -5.98 -17.83
N ALA A 83 -4.25 -6.69 -17.79
CA ALA A 83 -4.61 -7.67 -18.82
C ALA A 83 -5.14 -7.04 -20.10
N ALA A 84 -5.60 -5.81 -20.04
CA ALA A 84 -6.17 -5.10 -21.20
C ALA A 84 -5.13 -4.71 -22.24
N ARG A 85 -3.89 -5.00 -22.02
CA ARG A 85 -2.83 -4.73 -22.96
C ARG A 85 -2.71 -5.78 -24.03
#